data_6dbfde3d7c6a6863a98b6bae7dd2ee30
#
_entry.id   6dbfde3d7c6a6863a98b6bae7dd2ee30
#
_cell.length_a   1.000
_cell.length_b   1.000
_cell.length_c   1.000
_cell.angle_alpha   90.00
_cell.angle_beta   90.00
_cell.angle_gamma   90.00
#
_symmetry.space_group_name_H-M   'P 1'
#
loop_
_entity.id
_entity.type
_entity.pdbx_description
1 polymer ?
#
loop_
_entity_poly.entity_id
_entity_poly.type
_entity_poly.pdbx_seq_one_letter_code
_entity_poly.pdbx_strand_id
1 'polypeptide(L)'
;MRRPLSKCGMEPGGGDASLTLHGLQNRSHGKIKLRKRKSTLYFNTQEKSARRRGDLLGENIYLLLFTIALRILNCFLVQTSFVPDEYWQSLEVSHHMVFNYGYLTWEWTERLRSYTYPLIFASIYKILHLLGKDSVQLLIWIPRLAQALLSAVADVRLYSLMKQLENQEVARWVFFCQLCSWFTWYCCTRTLTNTMETVLTIIALFYYPLEGSKSMNSVKYSSLVALAFIIRPTAVILWTPLLFRHFCQEPRKLDLILHHFLPVG
;
A
#
# COMPACT_ATOMS: atom_id res chain seq x y z
N MET A 1 -64.28 -10.21 -17.17
CA MET A 1 -65.62 -9.70 -16.81
C MET A 1 -65.50 -8.25 -16.33
N ARG A 2 -65.92 -7.31 -17.15
CA ARG A 2 -66.75 -6.09 -16.94
C ARG A 2 -66.36 -5.13 -15.81
N ARG A 3 -66.08 -3.92 -16.27
CA ARG A 3 -66.19 -2.58 -15.65
C ARG A 3 -67.61 -2.33 -15.05
N PRO A 4 -67.87 -1.20 -14.32
CA PRO A 4 -67.84 0.19 -14.81
C PRO A 4 -67.44 1.26 -13.77
N LEU A 5 -66.88 2.42 -14.14
CA LEU A 5 -67.38 3.77 -14.49
C LEU A 5 -68.54 4.36 -13.69
N SER A 6 -68.30 5.53 -13.03
CA SER A 6 -69.16 6.74 -13.04
C SER A 6 -68.46 7.89 -12.31
N LYS A 7 -68.18 8.99 -12.99
CA LYS A 7 -68.87 10.27 -13.20
C LYS A 7 -68.72 11.22 -12.01
N CYS A 8 -67.95 12.29 -12.17
CA CYS A 8 -68.29 13.63 -12.67
C CYS A 8 -69.15 14.46 -11.70
N GLY A 9 -68.63 15.63 -11.27
CA GLY A 9 -69.32 16.72 -10.62
C GLY A 9 -68.43 17.96 -10.55
N MET A 10 -68.65 18.87 -11.49
CA MET A 10 -68.15 20.26 -11.48
C MET A 10 -69.09 21.11 -10.61
N GLU A 11 -68.54 22.08 -9.86
CA GLU A 11 -68.73 23.54 -10.08
C GLU A 11 -68.35 24.37 -8.83
N PRO A 12 -68.32 25.69 -8.86
CA PRO A 12 -67.17 26.54 -8.65
C PRO A 12 -67.36 27.56 -7.51
N GLY A 13 -66.38 28.36 -7.23
CA GLY A 13 -66.64 29.63 -6.60
C GLY A 13 -65.69 30.14 -5.55
N GLY A 14 -65.06 31.23 -5.85
CA GLY A 14 -64.95 32.36 -4.93
C GLY A 14 -63.74 32.42 -3.98
N GLY A 15 -62.78 33.24 -4.34
CA GLY A 15 -62.18 34.23 -3.51
C GLY A 15 -61.36 33.80 -2.29
N ASP A 16 -60.06 34.09 -2.30
CA ASP A 16 -59.48 35.03 -1.34
C ASP A 16 -57.97 35.21 -1.57
N ALA A 17 -57.62 36.44 -1.86
CA ALA A 17 -56.25 36.91 -2.15
C ALA A 17 -55.36 37.04 -0.86
N SER A 18 -55.83 36.58 0.29
CA SER A 18 -55.10 36.70 1.57
C SER A 18 -54.22 35.48 1.94
N LEU A 19 -54.35 34.37 1.21
CA LEU A 19 -53.59 33.13 1.50
C LEU A 19 -52.20 33.06 0.84
N THR A 20 -51.88 33.99 -0.07
CA THR A 20 -50.59 33.96 -0.81
C THR A 20 -49.42 34.54 -0.04
N LEU A 21 -49.62 35.46 0.95
CA LEU A 21 -48.50 36.02 1.74
C LEU A 21 -48.01 35.11 2.84
N HIS A 22 -48.86 34.29 3.44
CA HIS A 22 -48.45 33.33 4.49
C HIS A 22 -47.72 32.12 3.92
N GLY A 23 -47.97 31.72 2.68
CA GLY A 23 -47.31 30.61 2.01
C GLY A 23 -45.86 30.90 1.62
N LEU A 24 -45.54 32.15 1.30
CA LEU A 24 -44.19 32.57 0.93
C LEU A 24 -43.27 32.67 2.18
N GLN A 25 -43.81 33.12 3.33
CA GLN A 25 -43.05 33.24 4.57
C GLN A 25 -42.73 31.88 5.19
N ASN A 26 -43.62 30.89 5.11
CA ASN A 26 -43.36 29.50 5.54
C ASN A 26 -42.39 28.76 4.61
N ARG A 27 -42.34 29.05 3.31
CA ARG A 27 -41.39 28.45 2.36
C ARG A 27 -39.97 28.96 2.60
N SER A 28 -39.79 30.25 2.96
CA SER A 28 -38.45 30.81 3.29
C SER A 28 -37.89 30.24 4.61
N HIS A 29 -38.73 30.11 5.64
CA HIS A 29 -38.34 29.53 6.93
C HIS A 29 -38.02 28.02 6.83
N GLY A 30 -38.77 27.28 6.01
CA GLY A 30 -38.48 25.86 5.74
C GLY A 30 -37.17 25.64 5.00
N LYS A 31 -36.83 26.48 4.02
CA LYS A 31 -35.57 26.43 3.28
C LYS A 31 -34.36 26.80 4.18
N ILE A 32 -34.50 27.77 5.07
CA ILE A 32 -33.42 28.16 6.01
C ILE A 32 -33.18 27.07 7.07
N LYS A 33 -34.23 26.44 7.60
CA LYS A 33 -34.11 25.29 8.51
C LYS A 33 -33.45 24.06 7.85
N LEU A 34 -33.81 23.74 6.59
CA LEU A 34 -33.22 22.65 5.83
C LEU A 34 -31.73 22.92 5.48
N ARG A 35 -31.38 24.20 5.16
CA ARG A 35 -30.01 24.59 4.87
C ARG A 35 -29.12 24.51 6.13
N LYS A 36 -29.60 24.97 7.30
CA LYS A 36 -28.89 24.83 8.58
C LYS A 36 -28.73 23.36 8.97
N ARG A 37 -29.75 22.51 8.80
CA ARG A 37 -29.70 21.08 9.10
C ARG A 37 -28.74 20.33 8.19
N LYS A 38 -28.67 20.66 6.88
CA LYS A 38 -27.68 20.10 5.95
C LYS A 38 -26.26 20.53 6.29
N SER A 39 -26.01 21.80 6.67
CA SER A 39 -24.67 22.25 7.05
C SER A 39 -24.19 21.62 8.35
N THR A 40 -25.05 21.46 9.34
CA THR A 40 -24.71 20.81 10.61
C THR A 40 -24.46 19.30 10.43
N LEU A 41 -25.23 18.62 9.57
CA LEU A 41 -25.01 17.23 9.18
C LEU A 41 -23.67 17.06 8.44
N TYR A 42 -23.37 17.97 7.52
CA TYR A 42 -22.11 17.95 6.76
C TYR A 42 -20.91 18.19 7.69
N PHE A 43 -21.01 19.14 8.61
CA PHE A 43 -19.97 19.44 9.60
C PHE A 43 -19.74 18.25 10.54
N ASN A 44 -20.80 17.67 11.10
CA ASN A 44 -20.72 16.48 11.96
C ASN A 44 -20.17 15.25 11.20
N THR A 45 -20.44 15.13 9.90
CA THR A 45 -19.89 14.02 9.08
C THR A 45 -18.40 14.23 8.82
N GLN A 46 -17.96 15.48 8.60
CA GLN A 46 -16.55 15.80 8.45
C GLN A 46 -15.78 15.60 9.77
N GLU A 47 -16.35 16.02 10.89
CA GLU A 47 -15.74 15.86 12.22
C GLU A 47 -15.62 14.39 12.63
N LYS A 48 -16.66 13.59 12.40
CA LYS A 48 -16.61 12.12 12.56
C LYS A 48 -15.60 11.46 11.63
N SER A 49 -15.48 11.92 10.39
CA SER A 49 -14.50 11.44 9.42
C SER A 49 -13.07 11.79 9.82
N ALA A 50 -12.84 13.02 10.31
CA ALA A 50 -11.52 13.46 10.80
C ALA A 50 -11.12 12.72 12.07
N ARG A 51 -12.05 12.53 13.03
CA ARG A 51 -11.82 11.78 14.26
C ARG A 51 -11.52 10.31 13.98
N ARG A 52 -12.31 9.67 13.09
CA ARG A 52 -12.04 8.29 12.64
C ARG A 52 -10.69 8.16 11.93
N ARG A 53 -10.26 9.18 11.18
CA ARG A 53 -8.94 9.21 10.52
C ARG A 53 -7.80 9.35 11.54
N GLY A 54 -7.99 10.16 12.60
CA GLY A 54 -7.04 10.31 13.71
C GLY A 54 -6.86 9.02 14.50
N ASP A 55 -7.96 8.34 14.84
CA ASP A 55 -7.94 7.05 15.55
C ASP A 55 -7.27 5.95 14.72
N LEU A 56 -7.54 5.91 13.40
CA LEU A 56 -6.90 4.96 12.48
C LEU A 56 -5.40 5.21 12.32
N LEU A 57 -4.96 6.47 12.37
CA LEU A 57 -3.53 6.81 12.34
C LEU A 57 -2.83 6.38 13.62
N GLY A 58 -3.44 6.58 14.78
CA GLY A 58 -2.93 6.14 16.08
C GLY A 58 -2.80 4.61 16.13
N GLU A 59 -3.86 3.88 15.81
CA GLU A 59 -3.86 2.41 15.77
C GLU A 59 -2.76 1.88 14.84
N ASN A 60 -2.58 2.49 13.67
CA ASN A 60 -1.55 2.09 12.71
C ASN A 60 -0.12 2.38 13.20
N ILE A 61 0.09 3.45 13.97
CA ILE A 61 1.41 3.78 14.54
C ILE A 61 1.80 2.75 15.61
N TYR A 62 0.92 2.42 16.53
CA TYR A 62 1.19 1.40 17.55
C TYR A 62 1.45 0.03 16.92
N LEU A 63 0.66 -0.34 15.91
CA LEU A 63 0.86 -1.58 15.15
C LEU A 63 2.23 -1.58 14.46
N LEU A 64 2.60 -0.48 13.84
CA LEU A 64 3.91 -0.32 13.18
C LEU A 64 5.07 -0.45 14.18
N LEU A 65 5.00 0.25 15.29
CA LEU A 65 6.04 0.18 16.34
C LEU A 65 6.17 -1.22 16.92
N PHE A 66 5.05 -1.88 17.20
CA PHE A 66 5.04 -3.28 17.64
C PHE A 66 5.68 -4.20 16.61
N THR A 67 5.32 -4.06 15.33
CA THR A 67 5.87 -4.90 14.26
C THR A 67 7.38 -4.65 14.06
N ILE A 68 7.81 -3.39 14.11
CA ILE A 68 9.24 -3.03 14.07
C ILE A 68 9.98 -3.69 15.21
N ALA A 69 9.50 -3.56 16.44
CA ALA A 69 10.15 -4.17 17.62
C ALA A 69 10.24 -5.70 17.47
N LEU A 70 9.16 -6.34 16.98
CA LEU A 70 9.13 -7.78 16.73
C LEU A 70 10.14 -8.20 15.64
N ARG A 71 10.24 -7.44 14.53
CA ARG A 71 11.20 -7.75 13.44
C ARG A 71 12.64 -7.48 13.83
N ILE A 72 12.90 -6.49 14.66
CA ILE A 72 14.23 -6.27 15.25
C ILE A 72 14.58 -7.45 16.17
N LEU A 73 13.68 -7.85 17.06
CA LEU A 73 13.87 -9.04 17.90
C LEU A 73 14.14 -10.28 17.03
N ASN A 74 13.36 -10.50 16.00
CA ASN A 74 13.55 -11.59 15.05
C ASN A 74 14.95 -11.53 14.40
N CYS A 75 15.43 -10.36 14.00
CA CYS A 75 16.75 -10.18 13.43
C CYS A 75 17.86 -10.68 14.38
N PHE A 76 17.72 -10.45 15.70
CA PHE A 76 18.67 -10.92 16.70
C PHE A 76 18.54 -12.41 17.05
N LEU A 77 17.34 -12.97 16.95
CA LEU A 77 17.09 -14.39 17.22
C LEU A 77 17.60 -15.30 16.09
N VAL A 78 17.43 -14.88 14.83
CA VAL A 78 17.78 -15.69 13.66
C VAL A 78 19.19 -15.36 13.19
N GLN A 79 20.19 -15.92 13.83
CA GLN A 79 21.61 -15.67 13.57
C GLN A 79 22.26 -16.66 12.59
N THR A 80 21.52 -17.64 12.09
CA THR A 80 22.08 -18.65 11.19
C THR A 80 22.54 -18.03 9.87
N SER A 81 23.66 -18.52 9.33
CA SER A 81 24.25 -18.08 8.05
C SER A 81 24.08 -19.12 6.93
N PHE A 82 23.07 -19.99 7.07
CA PHE A 82 22.85 -21.12 6.17
C PHE A 82 22.39 -20.77 4.75
N VAL A 83 21.92 -19.54 4.51
CA VAL A 83 21.42 -19.13 3.18
C VAL A 83 22.54 -18.45 2.39
N PRO A 84 23.23 -19.16 1.47
CA PRO A 84 24.37 -18.60 0.73
C PRO A 84 23.97 -17.43 -0.17
N ASP A 85 22.73 -17.41 -0.69
CA ASP A 85 22.21 -16.35 -1.54
C ASP A 85 22.20 -14.98 -0.87
N GLU A 86 22.10 -14.90 0.45
CA GLU A 86 22.20 -13.66 1.22
C GLU A 86 23.55 -12.96 0.99
N TYR A 87 24.61 -13.75 0.91
CA TYR A 87 25.96 -13.22 0.70
C TYR A 87 26.26 -13.03 -0.79
N TRP A 88 26.10 -14.07 -1.60
CA TRP A 88 26.49 -14.09 -3.00
C TRP A 88 25.65 -13.20 -3.90
N GLN A 89 24.38 -12.94 -3.55
CA GLN A 89 23.49 -12.12 -4.36
C GLN A 89 23.35 -10.68 -3.87
N SER A 90 23.83 -10.34 -2.67
CA SER A 90 23.71 -8.97 -2.14
C SER A 90 24.92 -8.46 -1.38
N LEU A 91 25.31 -9.08 -0.27
CA LEU A 91 26.28 -8.51 0.64
C LEU A 91 27.71 -8.52 0.07
N GLU A 92 28.14 -9.62 -0.51
CA GLU A 92 29.48 -9.74 -1.10
C GLU A 92 29.66 -8.79 -2.30
N VAL A 93 28.63 -8.71 -3.14
CA VAL A 93 28.62 -7.77 -4.27
C VAL A 93 28.70 -6.32 -3.78
N SER A 94 27.92 -5.98 -2.77
CA SER A 94 27.93 -4.64 -2.17
C SER A 94 29.28 -4.32 -1.54
N HIS A 95 29.90 -5.30 -0.89
CA HIS A 95 31.23 -5.18 -0.33
C HIS A 95 32.28 -4.94 -1.43
N HIS A 96 32.25 -5.75 -2.50
CA HIS A 96 33.13 -5.59 -3.65
C HIS A 96 33.00 -4.20 -4.29
N MET A 97 31.77 -3.66 -4.39
CA MET A 97 31.53 -2.33 -4.96
C MET A 97 32.16 -1.19 -4.15
N VAL A 98 32.32 -1.35 -2.84
CA VAL A 98 32.80 -0.29 -1.93
C VAL A 98 34.30 -0.44 -1.66
N PHE A 99 34.76 -1.67 -1.41
CA PHE A 99 36.12 -1.96 -0.97
C PHE A 99 37.04 -2.47 -2.08
N ASN A 100 36.51 -2.76 -3.30
CA ASN A 100 37.23 -3.25 -4.48
C ASN A 100 37.95 -4.61 -4.26
N TYR A 101 37.51 -5.41 -3.29
CA TYR A 101 37.97 -6.78 -3.11
C TYR A 101 36.83 -7.69 -2.68
N GLY A 102 36.97 -9.00 -2.85
CA GLY A 102 35.94 -10.01 -2.62
C GLY A 102 35.68 -10.84 -3.86
N TYR A 103 34.92 -11.92 -3.72
CA TYR A 103 34.63 -12.84 -4.80
C TYR A 103 33.27 -12.50 -5.44
N LEU A 104 33.26 -12.35 -6.76
CA LEU A 104 32.04 -12.24 -7.55
C LEU A 104 31.75 -13.58 -8.22
N THR A 105 30.52 -14.08 -8.07
CA THR A 105 30.08 -15.27 -8.79
C THR A 105 29.97 -14.99 -10.29
N TRP A 106 30.01 -16.03 -11.09
CA TRP A 106 29.95 -15.95 -12.55
C TRP A 106 28.77 -15.13 -13.08
N GLU A 107 27.61 -15.16 -12.37
CA GLU A 107 26.41 -14.40 -12.74
C GLU A 107 26.66 -12.87 -12.78
N TRP A 108 27.54 -12.38 -11.93
CA TRP A 108 27.92 -10.96 -11.90
C TRP A 108 28.97 -10.64 -12.96
N THR A 109 29.89 -11.56 -13.22
CA THR A 109 30.89 -11.43 -14.27
C THR A 109 30.23 -11.37 -15.65
N GLU A 110 29.21 -12.22 -15.88
CA GLU A 110 28.44 -12.24 -17.12
C GLU A 110 27.29 -11.20 -17.15
N ARG A 111 27.18 -10.33 -16.14
CA ARG A 111 26.18 -9.25 -16.05
C ARG A 111 24.72 -9.73 -16.17
N LEU A 112 24.41 -10.93 -15.68
CA LEU A 112 23.07 -11.51 -15.72
C LEU A 112 22.14 -10.92 -14.65
N ARG A 113 22.68 -10.27 -13.61
CA ARG A 113 21.92 -9.71 -12.49
C ARG A 113 21.99 -8.19 -12.44
N SER A 114 20.92 -7.58 -11.95
CA SER A 114 20.87 -6.14 -11.70
C SER A 114 21.62 -5.75 -10.43
N TYR A 115 22.45 -4.73 -10.52
CA TYR A 115 23.16 -4.14 -9.38
C TYR A 115 22.26 -3.26 -8.48
N THR A 116 21.00 -3.05 -8.84
CA THR A 116 20.08 -2.14 -8.12
C THR A 116 19.89 -2.54 -6.66
N TYR A 117 19.71 -3.83 -6.39
CA TYR A 117 19.54 -4.31 -5.02
C TYR A 117 20.84 -4.26 -4.19
N PRO A 118 21.98 -4.77 -4.67
CA PRO A 118 23.26 -4.59 -3.98
C PRO A 118 23.64 -3.12 -3.74
N LEU A 119 23.26 -2.20 -4.64
CA LEU A 119 23.56 -0.77 -4.49
C LEU A 119 22.96 -0.16 -3.22
N ILE A 120 21.82 -0.65 -2.78
CA ILE A 120 21.20 -0.22 -1.50
C ILE A 120 22.15 -0.50 -0.33
N PHE A 121 22.71 -1.70 -0.28
CA PHE A 121 23.65 -2.10 0.79
C PHE A 121 25.04 -1.51 0.60
N ALA A 122 25.47 -1.34 -0.64
CA ALA A 122 26.72 -0.63 -0.96
C ALA A 122 26.69 0.82 -0.46
N SER A 123 25.54 1.51 -0.58
CA SER A 123 25.39 2.86 -0.02
C SER A 123 25.50 2.85 1.51
N ILE A 124 24.95 1.85 2.19
CA ILE A 124 25.10 1.67 3.64
C ILE A 124 26.58 1.44 3.99
N TYR A 125 27.27 0.56 3.27
CA TYR A 125 28.68 0.27 3.49
C TYR A 125 29.57 1.48 3.24
N LYS A 126 29.27 2.27 2.21
CA LYS A 126 29.98 3.52 1.93
C LYS A 126 29.85 4.53 3.07
N ILE A 127 28.66 4.67 3.64
CA ILE A 127 28.41 5.53 4.79
C ILE A 127 29.20 5.03 6.01
N LEU A 128 29.19 3.74 6.30
CA LEU A 128 29.94 3.15 7.41
C LEU A 128 31.45 3.35 7.25
N HIS A 129 31.95 3.17 6.04
CA HIS A 129 33.36 3.40 5.71
C HIS A 129 33.77 4.86 5.91
N LEU A 130 32.95 5.81 5.46
CA LEU A 130 33.18 7.24 5.67
C LEU A 130 33.16 7.64 7.16
N LEU A 131 32.38 6.92 7.99
CA LEU A 131 32.34 7.13 9.44
C LEU A 131 33.47 6.41 10.20
N GLY A 132 34.32 5.64 9.50
CA GLY A 132 35.38 4.84 10.10
C GLY A 132 34.86 3.70 11.00
N LYS A 133 33.64 3.20 10.72
CA LYS A 133 32.96 2.14 11.47
C LYS A 133 32.65 0.93 10.60
N ASP A 134 33.64 0.46 9.87
CA ASP A 134 33.55 -0.65 8.92
C ASP A 134 33.88 -2.03 9.56
N SER A 135 33.49 -2.23 10.82
CA SER A 135 33.65 -3.53 11.46
C SER A 135 32.76 -4.60 10.81
N VAL A 136 33.27 -5.83 10.72
CA VAL A 136 32.57 -6.98 10.12
C VAL A 136 31.17 -7.17 10.71
N GLN A 137 31.02 -6.97 12.00
CA GLN A 137 29.72 -7.09 12.68
C GLN A 137 28.71 -6.07 12.17
N LEU A 138 29.10 -4.79 12.02
CA LEU A 138 28.21 -3.76 11.52
C LEU A 138 27.85 -3.96 10.04
N LEU A 139 28.79 -4.44 9.23
CA LEU A 139 28.56 -4.76 7.83
C LEU A 139 27.52 -5.90 7.64
N ILE A 140 27.39 -6.80 8.60
CA ILE A 140 26.39 -7.88 8.57
C ILE A 140 25.05 -7.40 9.16
N TRP A 141 25.09 -6.74 10.34
CA TRP A 141 23.87 -6.43 11.09
C TRP A 141 23.06 -5.27 10.51
N ILE A 142 23.70 -4.21 10.00
CA ILE A 142 22.98 -3.03 9.52
C ILE A 142 22.14 -3.35 8.28
N PRO A 143 22.61 -4.08 7.24
CA PRO A 143 21.77 -4.51 6.13
C PRO A 143 20.57 -5.36 6.57
N ARG A 144 20.77 -6.29 7.51
CA ARG A 144 19.69 -7.12 8.05
C ARG A 144 18.65 -6.29 8.80
N LEU A 145 19.08 -5.30 9.59
CA LEU A 145 18.17 -4.36 10.26
C LEU A 145 17.39 -3.52 9.25
N ALA A 146 18.05 -3.03 8.20
CA ALA A 146 17.37 -2.31 7.12
C ALA A 146 16.28 -3.18 6.46
N GLN A 147 16.61 -4.44 6.17
CA GLN A 147 15.65 -5.40 5.60
C GLN A 147 14.52 -5.71 6.59
N ALA A 148 14.80 -5.84 7.89
CA ALA A 148 13.81 -6.04 8.94
C ALA A 148 12.80 -4.87 8.99
N LEU A 149 13.27 -3.63 8.87
CA LEU A 149 12.41 -2.45 8.83
C LEU A 149 11.50 -2.44 7.59
N LEU A 150 12.04 -2.79 6.42
CA LEU A 150 11.26 -2.90 5.19
C LEU A 150 10.18 -4.00 5.30
N SER A 151 10.53 -5.14 5.90
CA SER A 151 9.59 -6.23 6.16
C SER A 151 8.49 -5.82 7.15
N ALA A 152 8.82 -5.06 8.20
CA ALA A 152 7.83 -4.54 9.13
C ALA A 152 6.81 -3.61 8.43
N VAL A 153 7.28 -2.75 7.52
CA VAL A 153 6.40 -1.91 6.70
C VAL A 153 5.49 -2.77 5.83
N ALA A 154 6.03 -3.83 5.19
CA ALA A 154 5.23 -4.74 4.37
C ALA A 154 4.15 -5.46 5.19
N ASP A 155 4.45 -5.95 6.40
CA ASP A 155 3.48 -6.59 7.28
C ASP A 155 2.31 -5.66 7.64
N VAL A 156 2.60 -4.40 7.98
CA VAL A 156 1.56 -3.39 8.26
C VAL A 156 0.74 -3.06 7.02
N ARG A 157 1.38 -3.01 5.84
CA ARG A 157 0.65 -2.81 4.56
C ARG A 157 -0.23 -4.00 4.23
N LEU A 158 0.22 -5.22 4.50
CA LEU A 158 -0.59 -6.44 4.36
C LEU A 158 -1.82 -6.41 5.26
N TYR A 159 -1.65 -6.04 6.54
CA TYR A 159 -2.77 -5.85 7.45
C TYR A 159 -3.77 -4.81 6.93
N SER A 160 -3.28 -3.66 6.46
CA SER A 160 -4.11 -2.59 5.93
C SER A 160 -4.83 -3.01 4.64
N LEU A 161 -4.18 -3.78 3.78
CA LEU A 161 -4.76 -4.35 2.56
C LEU A 161 -5.91 -5.31 2.90
N MET A 162 -5.68 -6.24 3.81
CA MET A 162 -6.72 -7.21 4.21
C MET A 162 -7.91 -6.54 4.91
N LYS A 163 -7.66 -5.48 5.69
CA LYS A 163 -8.72 -4.67 6.30
C LYS A 163 -9.59 -3.94 5.26
N GLN A 164 -9.02 -3.61 4.09
CA GLN A 164 -9.76 -2.98 2.98
C GLN A 164 -10.53 -4.00 2.13
N LEU A 165 -9.95 -5.19 1.91
CA LEU A 165 -10.54 -6.23 1.08
C LEU A 165 -11.71 -6.95 1.75
N GLU A 166 -11.54 -7.28 3.01
CA GLU A 166 -12.48 -8.10 3.77
C GLU A 166 -13.01 -7.31 4.97
N ASN A 167 -12.53 -7.62 6.14
CA ASN A 167 -12.90 -6.95 7.38
C ASN A 167 -11.74 -6.94 8.39
N GLN A 168 -11.95 -6.24 9.50
CA GLN A 168 -10.91 -6.08 10.53
C GLN A 168 -10.58 -7.40 11.24
N GLU A 169 -11.52 -8.31 11.35
CA GLU A 169 -11.32 -9.60 12.01
C GLU A 169 -10.42 -10.50 11.17
N VAL A 170 -10.72 -10.65 9.88
CA VAL A 170 -9.87 -11.40 8.94
C VAL A 170 -8.47 -10.78 8.86
N ALA A 171 -8.35 -9.45 8.82
CA ALA A 171 -7.06 -8.78 8.81
C ALA A 171 -6.21 -9.10 10.05
N ARG A 172 -6.82 -9.19 11.25
CA ARG A 172 -6.12 -9.59 12.48
C ARG A 172 -5.61 -11.03 12.41
N TRP A 173 -6.43 -11.95 11.90
CA TRP A 173 -6.02 -13.35 11.75
C TRP A 173 -4.90 -13.51 10.72
N VAL A 174 -4.99 -12.85 9.57
CA VAL A 174 -3.93 -12.87 8.55
C VAL A 174 -2.62 -12.30 9.11
N PHE A 175 -2.71 -11.18 9.83
CA PHE A 175 -1.55 -10.57 10.48
C PHE A 175 -0.92 -11.51 11.53
N PHE A 176 -1.75 -12.15 12.36
CA PHE A 176 -1.28 -13.13 13.34
C PHE A 176 -0.59 -14.31 12.65
N CYS A 177 -1.20 -14.90 11.62
CA CYS A 177 -0.58 -15.98 10.85
C CYS A 177 0.74 -15.57 10.21
N GLN A 178 0.83 -14.34 9.67
CA GLN A 178 2.06 -13.79 9.09
C GLN A 178 3.16 -13.67 10.14
N LEU A 179 2.83 -13.20 11.34
CA LEU A 179 3.79 -13.07 12.45
C LEU A 179 4.21 -14.44 13.02
N CYS A 180 3.33 -15.44 13.02
CA CYS A 180 3.63 -16.79 13.52
C CYS A 180 4.26 -17.71 12.47
N SER A 181 4.31 -17.29 11.20
CA SER A 181 4.88 -18.12 10.13
C SER A 181 6.37 -18.31 10.33
N TRP A 182 6.80 -19.56 10.52
CA TRP A 182 8.22 -19.92 10.64
C TRP A 182 9.05 -19.51 9.42
N PHE A 183 8.49 -19.72 8.23
CA PHE A 183 9.15 -19.30 6.99
C PHE A 183 9.40 -17.78 6.95
N THR A 184 8.37 -17.01 7.32
CA THR A 184 8.49 -15.54 7.39
C THR A 184 9.54 -15.14 8.43
N TRP A 185 9.55 -15.75 9.60
CA TRP A 185 10.56 -15.50 10.62
C TRP A 185 11.98 -15.75 10.13
N TYR A 186 12.17 -16.82 9.38
CA TYR A 186 13.48 -17.20 8.87
C TYR A 186 13.98 -16.28 7.74
N CYS A 187 13.10 -15.83 6.84
CA CYS A 187 13.47 -15.13 5.61
C CYS A 187 13.35 -13.61 5.70
N CYS A 188 12.42 -13.05 6.51
CA CYS A 188 12.03 -11.64 6.42
C CYS A 188 13.13 -10.64 6.78
N THR A 189 14.10 -11.03 7.60
CA THR A 189 15.24 -10.18 8.01
C THR A 189 16.48 -10.38 7.16
N ARG A 190 16.46 -11.37 6.25
CA ARG A 190 17.61 -11.69 5.40
C ARG A 190 17.62 -10.82 4.15
N THR A 191 18.81 -10.44 3.73
CA THR A 191 19.04 -9.63 2.53
C THR A 191 18.96 -10.46 1.25
N LEU A 192 17.82 -11.14 1.09
CA LEU A 192 17.50 -11.96 -0.08
C LEU A 192 16.74 -11.15 -1.12
N THR A 193 17.05 -11.31 -2.39
CA THR A 193 16.29 -10.72 -3.51
C THR A 193 14.82 -11.15 -3.48
N ASN A 194 14.53 -12.42 -3.07
CA ASN A 194 13.19 -12.96 -2.91
C ASN A 194 12.39 -12.21 -1.82
N THR A 195 13.03 -11.92 -0.69
CA THR A 195 12.41 -11.16 0.40
C THR A 195 12.08 -9.75 -0.05
N MET A 196 12.98 -9.11 -0.79
CA MET A 196 12.73 -7.77 -1.32
C MET A 196 11.62 -7.76 -2.37
N GLU A 197 11.57 -8.74 -3.27
CA GLU A 197 10.47 -8.95 -4.21
C GLU A 197 9.13 -9.08 -3.47
N THR A 198 9.07 -9.88 -2.41
CA THR A 198 7.86 -10.05 -1.59
C THR A 198 7.44 -8.76 -0.92
N VAL A 199 8.37 -8.02 -0.31
CA VAL A 199 8.11 -6.72 0.32
C VAL A 199 7.53 -5.72 -0.68
N LEU A 200 8.18 -5.57 -1.84
CA LEU A 200 7.72 -4.66 -2.90
C LEU A 200 6.35 -5.07 -3.44
N THR A 201 6.12 -6.36 -3.62
CA THR A 201 4.85 -6.90 -4.09
C THR A 201 3.71 -6.59 -3.11
N ILE A 202 3.91 -6.79 -1.81
CA ILE A 202 2.89 -6.48 -0.79
C ILE A 202 2.58 -4.98 -0.79
N ILE A 203 3.60 -4.12 -0.85
CA ILE A 203 3.42 -2.67 -0.88
C ILE A 203 2.74 -2.23 -2.18
N ALA A 204 3.10 -2.82 -3.32
CA ALA A 204 2.48 -2.53 -4.60
C ALA A 204 1.01 -2.97 -4.64
N LEU A 205 0.67 -4.15 -4.12
CA LEU A 205 -0.71 -4.62 -4.00
C LEU A 205 -1.58 -3.69 -3.14
N PHE A 206 -1.02 -3.09 -2.10
CA PHE A 206 -1.74 -2.10 -1.29
C PHE A 206 -2.15 -0.86 -2.11
N TYR A 207 -1.36 -0.47 -3.11
CA TYR A 207 -1.67 0.65 -4.00
C TYR A 207 -2.38 0.23 -5.29
N TYR A 208 -2.46 -1.08 -5.56
CA TYR A 208 -3.13 -1.60 -6.76
C TYR A 208 -4.63 -1.26 -6.73
N PRO A 209 -5.23 -0.78 -7.83
CA PRO A 209 -6.64 -0.42 -7.89
C PRO A 209 -7.52 -1.68 -7.84
N LEU A 210 -8.03 -1.97 -6.66
CA LEU A 210 -9.06 -2.98 -6.47
C LEU A 210 -10.43 -2.42 -6.86
N GLU A 211 -11.43 -3.27 -7.05
CA GLU A 211 -12.77 -2.88 -7.46
C GLU A 211 -13.32 -1.75 -6.59
N GLY A 212 -13.70 -0.63 -7.23
CA GLY A 212 -14.20 0.58 -6.56
C GLY A 212 -13.13 1.58 -6.10
N SER A 213 -11.85 1.28 -6.21
CA SER A 213 -10.77 2.22 -5.94
C SER A 213 -10.54 3.14 -7.14
N LYS A 214 -10.50 4.46 -6.90
CA LYS A 214 -10.14 5.42 -7.94
C LYS A 214 -8.66 5.30 -8.30
N SER A 215 -8.33 5.39 -9.57
CA SER A 215 -7.01 5.26 -10.22
C SER A 215 -5.89 6.21 -9.70
N MET A 216 -6.10 6.96 -8.63
CA MET A 216 -5.14 7.98 -8.14
C MET A 216 -3.77 7.44 -7.68
N ASN A 217 -3.63 6.15 -7.49
CA ASN A 217 -2.39 5.53 -7.02
C ASN A 217 -1.67 4.69 -8.08
N SER A 218 -2.09 4.76 -9.34
CA SER A 218 -1.54 3.94 -10.44
C SER A 218 -0.03 4.11 -10.61
N VAL A 219 0.48 5.32 -10.54
CA VAL A 219 1.92 5.59 -10.64
C VAL A 219 2.71 4.94 -9.50
N LYS A 220 2.16 4.95 -8.27
CA LYS A 220 2.86 4.38 -7.11
C LYS A 220 3.02 2.86 -7.22
N TYR A 221 1.94 2.14 -7.57
CA TYR A 221 2.08 0.70 -7.72
C TYR A 221 2.92 0.34 -8.94
N SER A 222 2.78 1.09 -10.05
CA SER A 222 3.56 0.87 -11.26
C SER A 222 5.06 1.04 -11.02
N SER A 223 5.48 2.09 -10.29
CA SER A 223 6.88 2.27 -9.89
C SER A 223 7.41 1.13 -9.03
N LEU A 224 6.60 0.65 -8.08
CA LEU A 224 6.99 -0.45 -7.21
C LEU A 224 7.10 -1.77 -7.98
N VAL A 225 6.20 -1.99 -8.94
CA VAL A 225 6.23 -3.17 -9.82
C VAL A 225 7.44 -3.13 -10.74
N ALA A 226 7.74 -1.97 -11.35
CA ALA A 226 8.94 -1.80 -12.17
C ALA A 226 10.22 -2.04 -11.34
N LEU A 227 10.28 -1.51 -10.13
CA LEU A 227 11.41 -1.77 -9.23
C LEU A 227 11.52 -3.26 -8.88
N ALA A 228 10.40 -3.95 -8.65
CA ALA A 228 10.40 -5.39 -8.40
C ALA A 228 10.94 -6.16 -9.61
N PHE A 229 10.58 -5.78 -10.84
CA PHE A 229 11.12 -6.39 -12.08
C PHE A 229 12.62 -6.17 -12.25
N ILE A 230 13.10 -4.96 -11.93
CA ILE A 230 14.53 -4.64 -12.00
C ILE A 230 15.34 -5.47 -11.00
N ILE A 231 14.81 -5.64 -9.78
CA ILE A 231 15.48 -6.44 -8.74
C ILE A 231 15.43 -7.93 -9.08
N ARG A 232 14.25 -8.39 -9.53
CA ARG A 232 14.02 -9.80 -9.83
C ARG A 232 13.01 -10.00 -10.96
N PRO A 233 13.44 -10.47 -12.13
CA PRO A 233 12.56 -10.66 -13.29
C PRO A 233 11.40 -11.64 -13.06
N THR A 234 11.50 -12.55 -12.08
CA THR A 234 10.42 -13.49 -11.73
C THR A 234 9.15 -12.81 -11.27
N ALA A 235 9.21 -11.56 -10.81
CA ALA A 235 8.05 -10.74 -10.47
C ALA A 235 7.04 -10.62 -11.64
N VAL A 236 7.52 -10.76 -12.89
CA VAL A 236 6.68 -10.77 -14.11
C VAL A 236 5.55 -11.80 -14.00
N ILE A 237 5.83 -12.99 -13.46
CA ILE A 237 4.86 -14.09 -13.39
C ILE A 237 3.61 -13.66 -12.60
N LEU A 238 3.81 -13.02 -11.45
CA LEU A 238 2.71 -12.55 -10.61
C LEU A 238 2.00 -11.32 -11.20
N TRP A 239 2.80 -10.37 -11.73
CA TRP A 239 2.28 -9.07 -12.12
C TRP A 239 1.64 -9.05 -13.50
N THR A 240 2.01 -9.94 -14.42
CA THR A 240 1.41 -10.01 -15.76
C THR A 240 -0.11 -10.16 -15.73
N PRO A 241 -0.72 -11.13 -15.02
CA PRO A 241 -2.17 -11.25 -14.96
C PRO A 241 -2.85 -10.04 -14.28
N LEU A 242 -2.22 -9.46 -13.26
CA LEU A 242 -2.76 -8.29 -12.56
C LEU A 242 -2.73 -7.03 -13.44
N LEU A 243 -1.62 -6.79 -14.14
CA LEU A 243 -1.50 -5.68 -15.09
C LEU A 243 -2.46 -5.83 -16.26
N PHE A 244 -2.61 -7.05 -16.78
CA PHE A 244 -3.59 -7.34 -17.83
C PHE A 244 -5.02 -7.09 -17.36
N ARG A 245 -5.38 -7.55 -16.16
CA ARG A 245 -6.69 -7.27 -15.55
C ARG A 245 -6.92 -5.76 -15.42
N HIS A 246 -5.95 -5.01 -14.90
CA HIS A 246 -6.06 -3.55 -14.77
C HIS A 246 -6.25 -2.88 -16.13
N PHE A 247 -5.47 -3.28 -17.13
CA PHE A 247 -5.62 -2.76 -18.50
C PHE A 247 -7.00 -3.05 -19.11
N CYS A 248 -7.58 -4.22 -18.83
CA CYS A 248 -8.93 -4.57 -19.31
C CYS A 248 -10.04 -3.77 -18.60
N GLN A 249 -9.85 -3.47 -17.32
CA GLN A 249 -10.85 -2.76 -16.50
C GLN A 249 -10.84 -1.23 -16.74
N GLU A 250 -9.71 -0.65 -17.15
CA GLU A 250 -9.59 0.78 -17.34
C GLU A 250 -10.25 1.23 -18.66
N PRO A 251 -11.24 2.16 -18.62
CA PRO A 251 -11.90 2.66 -19.83
C PRO A 251 -10.98 3.55 -20.68
N ARG A 252 -10.00 4.25 -20.04
CA ARG A 252 -9.05 5.15 -20.71
C ARG A 252 -7.68 4.51 -20.86
N LYS A 253 -7.59 3.52 -21.73
CA LYS A 253 -6.37 2.71 -21.93
C LYS A 253 -5.14 3.54 -22.34
N LEU A 254 -5.32 4.56 -23.20
CA LEU A 254 -4.23 5.42 -23.64
C LEU A 254 -3.67 6.29 -22.50
N ASP A 255 -4.55 6.85 -21.65
CA ASP A 255 -4.13 7.63 -20.48
C ASP A 255 -3.35 6.76 -19.50
N LEU A 256 -3.75 5.51 -19.29
CA LEU A 256 -3.04 4.56 -18.44
C LEU A 256 -1.62 4.30 -18.96
N ILE A 257 -1.46 4.07 -20.27
CA ILE A 257 -0.15 3.81 -20.88
C ILE A 257 0.71 5.07 -20.81
N LEU A 258 0.21 6.23 -21.25
CA LEU A 258 0.98 7.45 -21.41
C LEU A 258 1.35 8.12 -20.09
N HIS A 259 0.44 8.12 -19.12
CA HIS A 259 0.64 8.85 -17.86
C HIS A 259 1.08 7.99 -16.69
N HIS A 260 0.88 6.66 -16.75
CA HIS A 260 1.18 5.78 -15.62
C HIS A 260 2.26 4.74 -15.92
N PHE A 261 2.29 4.15 -17.10
CA PHE A 261 3.31 3.16 -17.45
C PHE A 261 4.54 3.76 -18.13
N LEU A 262 4.35 4.66 -19.09
CA LEU A 262 5.47 5.25 -19.83
C LEU A 262 6.45 6.05 -18.95
N PRO A 263 6.05 6.82 -17.92
CA PRO A 263 6.99 7.54 -17.05
C PRO A 263 7.81 6.64 -16.13
N VAL A 264 7.46 5.36 -16.00
CA VAL A 264 8.05 4.41 -15.05
C VAL A 264 8.88 3.34 -15.76
N GLY A 265 8.58 3.00 -17.03
CA GLY A 265 9.33 2.04 -17.86
C GLY A 265 10.37 2.71 -18.68
#